data_72b551b79b564be696f2accfab224698
#
_entry.id   72b551b79b564be696f2accfab224698
#
_cell.length_a   1.000
_cell.length_b   1.000
_cell.length_c   1.000
_cell.angle_alpha   90.00
_cell.angle_beta   90.00
_cell.angle_gamma   90.00
#
_symmetry.space_group_name_H-M   'P 1'
#
loop_
_entity.id
_entity.type
_entity.pdbx_description
1 polymer ?
#
loop_
_entity_poly.entity_id
_entity_poly.type
_entity_poly.pdbx_seq_one_letter_code
_entity_poly.pdbx_strand_id
1 'polypeptide(L)'
;MLKLAAVPMPAPEPNNPNDPIHLLCAADARYGGYAGIMLASVFRANPGEAFDIHLLSDRMRAGDRRKLAALVARAGSRLTVHDVAARLAGYSDGIGNHLSRTAYARLLIADLLPASLPRILYLDCDIICTGALRPLWQLAAAMPLLGAVPDRTGERWKGRLGLPAAAPYFNSGVLLINLAAWRERAVAATIIDWMEANPDKLALADQDAINAGLWTEITPLSDCWNLQIGLDSGPLPAARLNEAVLLHYTSAHKPWRFRFRGLGAEIFLRHKRQSPWRFKPPTFRLVYRLRKSLNKRVGRWRPASPASPIASAKREAKASGP
;
A
#
# COMPACT_ATOMS: atom_id res chain seq x y z
N MET A 1 23.42 9.26 -1.34
CA MET A 1 22.46 9.72 -2.36
C MET A 1 22.57 8.78 -3.55
N LEU A 2 21.52 8.04 -3.86
CA LEU A 2 21.46 7.20 -5.05
C LEU A 2 21.41 8.12 -6.29
N LYS A 3 22.37 7.97 -7.20
CA LYS A 3 22.31 8.66 -8.49
C LYS A 3 21.83 7.66 -9.54
N LEU A 4 20.58 7.81 -9.97
CA LEU A 4 20.13 7.14 -11.18
C LEU A 4 20.79 7.79 -12.41
N ALA A 5 21.17 6.98 -13.39
CA ALA A 5 21.73 7.51 -14.63
C ALA A 5 20.73 8.42 -15.34
N ALA A 6 21.16 9.60 -15.74
CA ALA A 6 20.34 10.48 -16.58
C ALA A 6 20.33 9.91 -18.00
N VAL A 7 19.19 9.33 -18.39
CA VAL A 7 18.96 8.83 -19.76
C VAL A 7 18.00 9.79 -20.45
N PRO A 8 18.31 10.29 -21.66
CA PRO A 8 17.38 11.10 -22.43
C PRO A 8 16.14 10.26 -22.77
N MET A 9 14.97 10.66 -22.27
CA MET A 9 13.72 9.98 -22.53
C MET A 9 13.15 10.39 -23.89
N PRO A 10 12.61 9.46 -24.69
CA PRO A 10 11.82 9.81 -25.87
C PRO A 10 10.61 10.64 -25.44
N ALA A 11 10.15 11.54 -26.32
CA ALA A 11 8.95 12.31 -26.06
C ALA A 11 7.78 11.35 -25.73
N PRO A 12 7.01 11.64 -24.68
CA PRO A 12 5.92 10.76 -24.28
C PRO A 12 4.86 10.72 -25.38
N GLU A 13 4.42 9.52 -25.75
CA GLU A 13 3.27 9.33 -26.65
C GLU A 13 2.02 9.99 -26.03
N PRO A 14 1.25 10.77 -26.80
CA PRO A 14 0.04 11.38 -26.29
C PRO A 14 -0.96 10.31 -25.85
N ASN A 15 -1.59 10.54 -24.70
CA ASN A 15 -2.68 9.68 -24.22
C ASN A 15 -3.86 9.76 -25.19
N ASN A 16 -4.19 8.65 -25.86
CA ASN A 16 -5.48 8.56 -26.54
C ASN A 16 -6.58 8.59 -25.44
N PRO A 17 -7.55 9.52 -25.53
CA PRO A 17 -8.62 9.64 -24.53
C PRO A 17 -9.48 8.37 -24.39
N ASN A 18 -9.44 7.48 -25.39
CA ASN A 18 -10.19 6.23 -25.42
C ASN A 18 -9.39 5.03 -24.87
N ASP A 19 -8.08 5.18 -24.59
CA ASP A 19 -7.29 4.09 -24.04
C ASP A 19 -7.69 3.81 -22.60
N PRO A 20 -7.73 2.53 -22.18
CA PRO A 20 -8.08 2.17 -20.82
C PRO A 20 -7.07 2.76 -19.84
N ILE A 21 -7.55 3.12 -18.66
CA ILE A 21 -6.67 3.47 -17.54
C ILE A 21 -6.06 2.18 -17.00
N HIS A 22 -4.74 2.04 -17.09
CA HIS A 22 -4.03 0.93 -16.49
C HIS A 22 -3.85 1.17 -15.00
N LEU A 23 -4.52 0.36 -14.17
CA LEU A 23 -4.52 0.49 -12.73
C LEU A 23 -3.91 -0.76 -12.08
N LEU A 24 -3.00 -0.54 -11.14
CA LEU A 24 -2.35 -1.59 -10.37
C LEU A 24 -2.75 -1.49 -8.90
N CYS A 25 -3.01 -2.62 -8.27
CA CYS A 25 -3.07 -2.74 -6.82
C CYS A 25 -2.46 -4.06 -6.35
N ALA A 26 -2.05 -4.11 -5.08
CA ALA A 26 -1.47 -5.31 -4.49
C ALA A 26 -2.29 -5.76 -3.27
N ALA A 27 -2.59 -7.06 -3.16
CA ALA A 27 -3.39 -7.56 -2.05
C ALA A 27 -2.99 -8.97 -1.61
N ASP A 28 -2.93 -9.17 -0.29
CA ASP A 28 -2.80 -10.46 0.36
C ASP A 28 -4.17 -11.07 0.73
N ALA A 29 -4.16 -12.21 1.43
CA ALA A 29 -5.36 -12.87 1.93
C ALA A 29 -6.20 -12.00 2.88
N ARG A 30 -5.61 -10.98 3.53
CA ARG A 30 -6.29 -10.06 4.46
C ARG A 30 -6.91 -8.89 3.72
N TYR A 31 -6.23 -8.40 2.69
CA TYR A 31 -6.58 -7.16 1.98
C TYR A 31 -7.42 -7.37 0.71
N GLY A 32 -7.58 -8.59 0.19
CA GLY A 32 -8.35 -8.86 -1.03
C GLY A 32 -9.77 -8.26 -1.05
N GLY A 33 -10.47 -8.31 0.09
CA GLY A 33 -11.79 -7.68 0.17
C GLY A 33 -11.74 -6.15 0.21
N TYR A 34 -10.65 -5.54 0.65
CA TYR A 34 -10.47 -4.08 0.64
C TYR A 34 -10.08 -3.59 -0.74
N ALA A 35 -9.21 -4.32 -1.46
CA ALA A 35 -8.97 -4.09 -2.88
C ALA A 35 -10.29 -4.06 -3.67
N GLY A 36 -11.21 -4.99 -3.37
CA GLY A 36 -12.52 -5.01 -4.00
C GLY A 36 -13.42 -3.82 -3.63
N ILE A 37 -13.35 -3.31 -2.40
CA ILE A 37 -14.08 -2.10 -2.00
C ILE A 37 -13.50 -0.88 -2.71
N MET A 38 -12.18 -0.78 -2.79
CA MET A 38 -11.46 0.27 -3.53
C MET A 38 -11.89 0.26 -4.99
N LEU A 39 -11.76 -0.86 -5.71
CA LEU A 39 -12.15 -0.97 -7.12
C LEU A 39 -13.65 -0.70 -7.35
N ALA A 40 -14.54 -1.14 -6.45
CA ALA A 40 -15.95 -0.79 -6.52
C ALA A 40 -16.20 0.72 -6.39
N SER A 41 -15.37 1.44 -5.63
CA SER A 41 -15.43 2.89 -5.55
C SER A 41 -14.91 3.55 -6.83
N VAL A 42 -13.83 3.03 -7.42
CA VAL A 42 -13.27 3.49 -8.72
C VAL A 42 -14.34 3.39 -9.81
N PHE A 43 -14.94 2.23 -10.01
CA PHE A 43 -15.94 2.06 -11.07
C PHE A 43 -17.19 2.93 -10.87
N ARG A 44 -17.58 3.17 -9.62
CA ARG A 44 -18.73 4.05 -9.34
C ARG A 44 -18.41 5.51 -9.61
N ALA A 45 -17.23 5.96 -9.31
CA ALA A 45 -16.81 7.34 -9.53
C ALA A 45 -16.44 7.64 -11.00
N ASN A 46 -16.28 6.59 -11.82
CA ASN A 46 -15.86 6.68 -13.23
C ASN A 46 -16.79 5.87 -14.12
N PRO A 47 -18.07 6.24 -14.23
CA PRO A 47 -19.02 5.53 -15.09
C PRO A 47 -18.62 5.65 -16.56
N GLY A 48 -18.62 4.53 -17.29
CA GLY A 48 -18.25 4.49 -18.71
C GLY A 48 -16.74 4.48 -18.98
N GLU A 49 -15.90 4.65 -17.96
CA GLU A 49 -14.46 4.59 -18.11
C GLU A 49 -13.97 3.14 -18.19
N ALA A 50 -13.13 2.83 -19.17
CA ALA A 50 -12.51 1.52 -19.31
C ALA A 50 -11.21 1.43 -18.45
N PHE A 51 -11.06 0.32 -17.73
CA PHE A 51 -9.86 0.04 -16.95
C PHE A 51 -9.22 -1.29 -17.35
N ASP A 52 -7.90 -1.31 -17.37
CA ASP A 52 -7.10 -2.52 -17.40
C ASP A 52 -6.46 -2.72 -16.03
N ILE A 53 -7.05 -3.61 -15.24
CA ILE A 53 -6.67 -3.80 -13.83
C ILE A 53 -5.60 -4.88 -13.74
N HIS A 54 -4.46 -4.55 -13.16
CA HIS A 54 -3.42 -5.49 -12.76
C HIS A 54 -3.48 -5.68 -11.24
N LEU A 55 -3.64 -6.92 -10.78
CA LEU A 55 -3.70 -7.25 -9.36
C LEU A 55 -2.51 -8.13 -8.98
N LEU A 56 -1.61 -7.60 -8.17
CA LEU A 56 -0.54 -8.39 -7.55
C LEU A 56 -1.13 -9.17 -6.37
N SER A 57 -1.18 -10.48 -6.49
CA SER A 57 -1.84 -11.37 -5.51
C SER A 57 -0.80 -12.16 -4.71
N ASP A 58 -0.69 -11.90 -3.40
CA ASP A 58 0.02 -12.76 -2.47
C ASP A 58 -0.98 -13.62 -1.69
N ARG A 59 -1.25 -14.83 -2.20
CA ARG A 59 -2.15 -15.82 -1.55
C ARG A 59 -3.55 -15.28 -1.25
N MET A 60 -4.11 -14.47 -2.13
CA MET A 60 -5.47 -13.96 -1.98
C MET A 60 -6.48 -15.10 -1.92
N ARG A 61 -7.54 -14.94 -1.11
CA ARG A 61 -8.62 -15.94 -0.99
C ARG A 61 -9.38 -16.11 -2.30
N ALA A 62 -9.65 -17.34 -2.70
CA ALA A 62 -10.39 -17.66 -3.94
C ALA A 62 -11.76 -16.96 -4.02
N GLY A 63 -12.46 -16.82 -2.88
CA GLY A 63 -13.74 -16.10 -2.81
C GLY A 63 -13.62 -14.61 -3.13
N ASP A 64 -12.54 -13.95 -2.69
CA ASP A 64 -12.29 -12.55 -3.02
C ASP A 64 -11.87 -12.41 -4.50
N ARG A 65 -11.05 -13.33 -5.03
CA ARG A 65 -10.69 -13.36 -6.47
C ARG A 65 -11.92 -13.48 -7.37
N ARG A 66 -12.85 -14.42 -7.08
CA ARG A 66 -14.10 -14.58 -7.85
C ARG A 66 -14.95 -13.32 -7.83
N LYS A 67 -15.12 -12.69 -6.66
CA LYS A 67 -15.88 -11.44 -6.53
C LYS A 67 -15.23 -10.29 -7.28
N LEU A 68 -13.90 -10.19 -7.26
CA LEU A 68 -13.15 -9.19 -8.01
C LEU A 68 -13.34 -9.38 -9.51
N ALA A 69 -13.16 -10.59 -10.03
CA ALA A 69 -13.36 -10.89 -11.44
C ALA A 69 -14.77 -10.51 -11.91
N ALA A 70 -15.80 -10.89 -11.13
CA ALA A 70 -17.19 -10.53 -11.45
C ALA A 70 -17.46 -9.03 -11.35
N LEU A 71 -16.82 -8.30 -10.42
CA LEU A 71 -16.95 -6.85 -10.30
C LEU A 71 -16.35 -6.14 -11.52
N VAL A 72 -15.13 -6.51 -11.90
CA VAL A 72 -14.40 -5.90 -13.02
C VAL A 72 -15.09 -6.18 -14.34
N ALA A 73 -15.53 -7.42 -14.57
CA ALA A 73 -16.28 -7.79 -15.79
C ALA A 73 -17.58 -6.98 -15.93
N ARG A 74 -18.33 -6.79 -14.83
CA ARG A 74 -19.56 -5.96 -14.84
C ARG A 74 -19.29 -4.48 -15.13
N ALA A 75 -18.10 -4.00 -14.86
CA ALA A 75 -17.69 -2.63 -15.19
C ALA A 75 -17.18 -2.51 -16.64
N GLY A 76 -17.26 -3.57 -17.46
CA GLY A 76 -16.70 -3.54 -18.83
C GLY A 76 -15.19 -3.43 -18.90
N SER A 77 -14.50 -3.80 -17.81
CA SER A 77 -13.06 -3.66 -17.63
C SER A 77 -12.37 -5.02 -17.64
N ARG A 78 -11.04 -5.03 -17.78
CA ARG A 78 -10.21 -6.25 -17.77
C ARG A 78 -9.51 -6.41 -16.43
N LEU A 79 -9.34 -7.67 -15.98
CA LEU A 79 -8.57 -8.02 -14.79
C LEU A 79 -7.50 -9.05 -15.14
N THR A 80 -6.24 -8.69 -14.91
CA THR A 80 -5.11 -9.61 -14.93
C THR A 80 -4.59 -9.79 -13.49
N VAL A 81 -4.54 -11.04 -13.05
CA VAL A 81 -4.04 -11.38 -11.71
C VAL A 81 -2.65 -11.97 -11.83
N HIS A 82 -1.67 -11.31 -11.22
CA HIS A 82 -0.29 -11.76 -11.13
C HIS A 82 -0.08 -12.42 -9.77
N ASP A 83 0.23 -13.73 -9.75
CA ASP A 83 0.59 -14.40 -8.51
C ASP A 83 2.06 -14.10 -8.18
N VAL A 84 2.25 -13.35 -7.09
CA VAL A 84 3.59 -12.90 -6.68
C VAL A 84 4.11 -13.66 -5.46
N ALA A 85 3.39 -14.67 -4.96
CA ALA A 85 3.74 -15.38 -3.74
C ALA A 85 5.14 -16.01 -3.79
N ALA A 86 5.51 -16.63 -4.91
CA ALA A 86 6.84 -17.24 -5.12
C ALA A 86 7.94 -16.17 -5.21
N ARG A 87 7.69 -15.06 -5.92
CA ARG A 87 8.64 -13.95 -6.05
C ARG A 87 8.89 -13.23 -4.71
N LEU A 88 7.87 -13.18 -3.84
CA LEU A 88 7.99 -12.57 -2.52
C LEU A 88 8.48 -13.54 -1.43
N ALA A 89 8.76 -14.79 -1.74
CA ALA A 89 9.15 -15.80 -0.75
C ALA A 89 10.48 -15.47 -0.04
N GLY A 90 11.39 -14.77 -0.72
CA GLY A 90 12.67 -14.33 -0.15
C GLY A 90 12.57 -13.07 0.74
N TYR A 91 11.44 -12.36 0.70
CA TYR A 91 11.25 -11.15 1.50
C TYR A 91 10.52 -11.48 2.81
N SER A 92 11.07 -11.05 3.96
CA SER A 92 10.46 -11.32 5.27
C SER A 92 9.23 -10.45 5.52
N ASP A 93 8.17 -11.04 6.13
CA ASP A 93 7.13 -10.28 6.80
C ASP A 93 7.74 -9.67 8.07
N GLY A 94 8.15 -8.42 8.06
CA GLY A 94 8.63 -7.84 9.31
C GLY A 94 9.65 -6.72 9.27
N ILE A 95 9.98 -6.16 8.12
CA ILE A 95 10.69 -4.88 8.12
C ILE A 95 9.66 -3.81 8.50
N GLY A 96 9.79 -3.25 9.74
CA GLY A 96 8.82 -2.31 10.31
C GLY A 96 7.50 -2.98 10.68
N ASN A 97 7.35 -3.36 11.90
CA ASN A 97 6.27 -4.04 12.68
C ASN A 97 4.84 -4.19 12.10
N HIS A 98 4.49 -3.70 10.92
CA HIS A 98 3.10 -3.69 10.41
C HIS A 98 2.96 -3.89 8.89
N LEU A 99 4.07 -4.02 8.15
CA LEU A 99 4.04 -4.09 6.69
C LEU A 99 4.10 -5.54 6.22
N SER A 100 3.22 -5.86 5.32
CA SER A 100 3.22 -7.13 4.61
C SER A 100 4.30 -7.09 3.53
N ARG A 101 4.97 -8.22 3.25
CA ARG A 101 5.87 -8.36 2.11
C ARG A 101 5.22 -7.96 0.76
N THR A 102 3.89 -7.86 0.72
CA THR A 102 3.15 -7.33 -0.44
C THR A 102 3.53 -5.87 -0.76
N ALA A 103 4.08 -5.12 0.21
CA ALA A 103 4.62 -3.79 -0.04
C ALA A 103 5.81 -3.82 -1.03
N TYR A 104 6.65 -4.86 -0.96
CA TYR A 104 7.75 -5.06 -1.92
C TYR A 104 7.26 -5.35 -3.35
N ALA A 105 6.06 -5.92 -3.50
CA ALA A 105 5.53 -6.24 -4.82
C ALA A 105 5.42 -5.00 -5.72
N ARG A 106 5.21 -3.81 -5.14
CA ARG A 106 5.18 -2.56 -5.92
C ARG A 106 6.54 -2.15 -6.48
N LEU A 107 7.64 -2.59 -5.92
CA LEU A 107 8.97 -2.35 -6.46
C LEU A 107 9.26 -3.23 -7.68
N LEU A 108 8.72 -4.46 -7.67
CA LEU A 108 8.92 -5.45 -8.73
C LEU A 108 7.95 -5.28 -9.92
N ILE A 109 7.16 -4.22 -9.96
CA ILE A 109 6.11 -4.03 -10.97
C ILE A 109 6.63 -4.02 -12.41
N ALA A 110 7.81 -3.47 -12.62
CA ALA A 110 8.43 -3.41 -13.94
C ALA A 110 8.70 -4.80 -14.54
N ASP A 111 9.03 -5.77 -13.67
CA ASP A 111 9.31 -7.17 -14.06
C ASP A 111 8.04 -8.02 -14.15
N LEU A 112 6.98 -7.61 -13.46
CA LEU A 112 5.73 -8.36 -13.36
C LEU A 112 4.73 -7.96 -14.44
N LEU A 113 4.83 -6.74 -14.96
CA LEU A 113 3.92 -6.19 -15.95
C LEU A 113 4.47 -6.34 -17.37
N PRO A 114 3.60 -6.42 -18.41
CA PRO A 114 4.03 -6.52 -19.79
C PRO A 114 5.04 -5.44 -20.17
N ALA A 115 6.11 -5.81 -20.87
CA ALA A 115 7.15 -4.88 -21.30
C ALA A 115 6.61 -3.75 -22.18
N SER A 116 5.54 -4.01 -22.93
CA SER A 116 4.84 -3.04 -23.76
C SER A 116 4.04 -2.01 -22.98
N LEU A 117 3.82 -2.19 -21.67
CA LEU A 117 3.08 -1.24 -20.85
C LEU A 117 4.00 -0.09 -20.42
N PRO A 118 3.80 1.15 -20.94
CA PRO A 118 4.73 2.26 -20.69
C PRO A 118 4.49 2.94 -19.35
N ARG A 119 3.29 2.85 -18.76
CA ARG A 119 2.90 3.59 -17.55
C ARG A 119 1.79 2.90 -16.80
N ILE A 120 1.65 3.21 -15.51
CA ILE A 120 0.62 2.63 -14.65
C ILE A 120 0.26 3.55 -13.49
N LEU A 121 -1.01 3.54 -13.07
CA LEU A 121 -1.49 4.14 -11.83
C LEU A 121 -1.57 3.08 -10.74
N TYR A 122 -0.73 3.19 -9.71
CA TYR A 122 -0.79 2.33 -8.53
C TYR A 122 -1.70 2.93 -7.47
N LEU A 123 -2.58 2.11 -6.89
CA LEU A 123 -3.44 2.48 -5.76
C LEU A 123 -3.35 1.43 -4.63
N ASP A 124 -3.16 1.89 -3.41
CA ASP A 124 -3.28 1.06 -2.21
C ASP A 124 -4.73 0.59 -1.99
N CYS A 125 -4.89 -0.57 -1.36
CA CYS A 125 -6.21 -1.19 -1.13
C CYS A 125 -7.09 -0.46 -0.11
N ASP A 126 -6.54 0.47 0.65
CA ASP A 126 -7.22 1.27 1.67
C ASP A 126 -7.56 2.69 1.19
N ILE A 127 -7.79 2.80 -0.11
CA ILE A 127 -8.24 4.01 -0.77
C ILE A 127 -9.75 3.92 -1.09
N ILE A 128 -10.43 5.05 -1.07
CA ILE A 128 -11.77 5.25 -1.65
C ILE A 128 -11.67 6.32 -2.73
N CYS A 129 -12.11 5.97 -3.94
CA CYS A 129 -12.23 6.89 -5.05
C CYS A 129 -13.59 7.58 -5.01
N THR A 130 -13.59 8.92 -5.09
CA THR A 130 -14.78 9.78 -5.02
C THR A 130 -14.97 10.66 -6.25
N GLY A 131 -13.99 10.67 -7.18
CA GLY A 131 -14.02 11.49 -8.39
C GLY A 131 -13.40 10.81 -9.61
N ALA A 132 -13.35 11.53 -10.74
CA ALA A 132 -12.82 11.03 -12.01
C ALA A 132 -11.30 10.85 -11.96
N LEU A 133 -10.81 9.71 -12.48
CA LEU A 133 -9.37 9.39 -12.52
C LEU A 133 -8.71 9.77 -13.87
N ARG A 134 -9.49 10.03 -14.91
CA ARG A 134 -8.95 10.38 -16.23
C ARG A 134 -8.01 11.60 -16.19
N PRO A 135 -8.30 12.70 -15.47
CA PRO A 135 -7.36 13.82 -15.37
C PRO A 135 -6.02 13.44 -14.73
N LEU A 136 -6.02 12.58 -13.69
CA LEU A 136 -4.78 12.07 -13.10
C LEU A 136 -4.01 11.21 -14.11
N TRP A 137 -4.71 10.31 -14.82
CA TRP A 137 -4.11 9.44 -15.82
C TRP A 137 -3.48 10.23 -16.98
N GLN A 138 -4.07 11.35 -17.36
CA GLN A 138 -3.51 12.22 -18.40
C GLN A 138 -2.15 12.81 -18.02
N LEU A 139 -1.90 13.07 -16.74
CA LEU A 139 -0.59 13.52 -16.26
C LEU A 139 0.52 12.48 -16.47
N ALA A 140 0.16 11.20 -16.61
CA ALA A 140 1.12 10.12 -16.80
C ALA A 140 1.98 10.28 -18.05
N ALA A 141 1.46 10.93 -19.10
CA ALA A 141 2.18 11.17 -20.34
C ALA A 141 3.42 12.07 -20.15
N ALA A 142 3.31 13.06 -19.27
CA ALA A 142 4.39 14.00 -18.96
C ALA A 142 5.25 13.59 -17.75
N MET A 143 5.04 12.38 -17.19
CA MET A 143 5.73 11.96 -15.97
C MET A 143 7.13 11.45 -16.30
N PRO A 144 8.21 12.13 -15.84
CA PRO A 144 9.57 11.68 -16.13
C PRO A 144 9.89 10.30 -15.55
N LEU A 145 9.53 10.06 -14.30
CA LEU A 145 9.72 8.78 -13.62
C LEU A 145 8.53 8.42 -12.74
N LEU A 146 8.24 9.24 -11.73
CA LEU A 146 7.27 8.94 -10.68
C LEU A 146 6.53 10.21 -10.25
N GLY A 147 5.20 10.14 -10.19
CA GLY A 147 4.36 11.16 -9.57
C GLY A 147 3.79 10.64 -8.23
N ALA A 148 3.87 11.45 -7.17
CA ALA A 148 3.30 11.12 -5.87
C ALA A 148 2.87 12.38 -5.10
N VAL A 149 2.01 12.20 -4.10
CA VAL A 149 1.56 13.30 -3.22
C VAL A 149 2.44 13.36 -1.98
N PRO A 150 2.87 14.55 -1.54
CA PRO A 150 3.60 14.70 -0.28
C PRO A 150 2.88 14.08 0.91
N ASP A 151 3.60 13.37 1.77
CA ASP A 151 3.07 12.80 3.00
C ASP A 151 2.96 13.87 4.08
N ARG A 152 1.76 14.09 4.58
CA ARG A 152 1.47 15.12 5.59
C ARG A 152 2.16 14.88 6.94
N THR A 153 2.58 13.64 7.18
CA THR A 153 3.29 13.25 8.41
C THR A 153 4.75 12.89 8.17
N GLY A 154 5.23 13.13 6.94
CA GLY A 154 6.54 12.68 6.45
C GLY A 154 7.73 13.33 7.11
N GLU A 155 7.58 14.56 7.64
CA GLU A 155 8.66 15.32 8.25
C GLU A 155 9.45 14.52 9.31
N ARG A 156 8.76 13.73 10.12
CA ARG A 156 9.35 12.91 11.19
C ARG A 156 10.28 11.79 10.71
N TRP A 157 10.20 11.44 9.43
CA TRP A 157 10.98 10.32 8.86
C TRP A 157 12.25 10.78 8.14
N LYS A 158 12.27 12.04 7.66
CA LYS A 158 13.34 12.58 6.81
C LYS A 158 14.73 12.47 7.44
N GLY A 159 14.85 12.86 8.71
CA GLY A 159 16.16 12.85 9.41
C GLY A 159 16.80 11.46 9.46
N ARG A 160 16.02 10.41 9.69
CA ARG A 160 16.52 9.04 9.72
C ARG A 160 17.00 8.55 8.35
N LEU A 161 16.33 9.00 7.29
CA LEU A 161 16.72 8.67 5.90
C LEU A 161 17.90 9.50 5.39
N GLY A 162 18.33 10.51 6.14
CA GLY A 162 19.36 11.44 5.71
C GLY A 162 18.90 12.40 4.61
N LEU A 163 17.60 12.64 4.51
CA LEU A 163 17.04 13.60 3.56
C LEU A 163 17.30 15.04 4.04
N PRO A 164 17.58 15.98 3.12
CA PRO A 164 17.66 17.40 3.46
C PRO A 164 16.36 17.90 4.12
N ALA A 165 16.46 18.87 5.02
CA ALA A 165 15.28 19.44 5.69
C ALA A 165 14.26 20.01 4.70
N ALA A 166 14.72 20.61 3.60
CA ALA A 166 13.86 21.13 2.54
C ALA A 166 13.30 20.06 1.58
N ALA A 167 13.79 18.81 1.63
CA ALA A 167 13.29 17.75 0.76
C ALA A 167 11.85 17.40 1.11
N PRO A 168 10.95 17.25 0.13
CA PRO A 168 9.65 16.65 0.38
C PRO A 168 9.79 15.17 0.74
N TYR A 169 8.84 14.65 1.51
CA TYR A 169 8.67 13.23 1.73
C TYR A 169 7.30 12.83 1.19
N PHE A 170 7.24 11.81 0.35
CA PHE A 170 6.06 11.44 -0.41
C PHE A 170 5.38 10.19 0.14
N ASN A 171 4.06 10.13 0.02
CA ASN A 171 3.28 8.95 0.34
C ASN A 171 3.25 7.98 -0.84
N SER A 172 3.48 6.69 -0.60
CA SER A 172 3.57 5.66 -1.64
C SER A 172 2.24 4.98 -1.99
N GLY A 173 1.11 5.41 -1.42
CA GLY A 173 -0.18 4.75 -1.65
C GLY A 173 -0.87 5.11 -2.96
N VAL A 174 -0.49 6.23 -3.59
CA VAL A 174 -0.89 6.62 -4.94
C VAL A 174 0.36 6.99 -5.70
N LEU A 175 0.68 6.22 -6.73
CA LEU A 175 1.87 6.43 -7.56
C LEU A 175 1.48 6.42 -9.04
N LEU A 176 1.89 7.47 -9.75
CA LEU A 176 1.78 7.54 -11.20
C LEU A 176 3.15 7.24 -11.79
N ILE A 177 3.34 6.07 -12.38
CA ILE A 177 4.66 5.52 -12.71
C ILE A 177 4.86 5.44 -14.22
N ASN A 178 5.96 6.02 -14.68
CA ASN A 178 6.52 5.77 -16.00
C ASN A 178 7.32 4.46 -15.97
N LEU A 179 6.69 3.36 -16.39
CA LEU A 179 7.30 2.02 -16.35
C LEU A 179 8.45 1.88 -17.34
N ALA A 180 8.43 2.59 -18.45
CA ALA A 180 9.53 2.57 -19.42
C ALA A 180 10.79 3.12 -18.76
N ALA A 181 10.72 4.32 -18.16
CA ALA A 181 11.84 4.92 -17.42
C ALA A 181 12.24 4.09 -16.21
N TRP A 182 11.27 3.49 -15.51
CA TRP A 182 11.53 2.62 -14.35
C TRP A 182 12.39 1.41 -14.73
N ARG A 183 12.10 0.78 -15.88
CA ARG A 183 12.88 -0.36 -16.40
C ARG A 183 14.25 0.07 -16.89
N GLU A 184 14.30 1.09 -17.75
CA GLU A 184 15.52 1.58 -18.37
C GLU A 184 16.56 2.01 -17.32
N ARG A 185 16.11 2.60 -16.23
CA ARG A 185 16.96 3.09 -15.14
C ARG A 185 17.17 2.08 -14.02
N ALA A 186 16.70 0.84 -14.17
CA ALA A 186 16.80 -0.24 -13.18
C ALA A 186 16.39 0.20 -11.75
N VAL A 187 15.31 0.99 -11.65
CA VAL A 187 14.90 1.65 -10.40
C VAL A 187 14.61 0.64 -9.30
N ALA A 188 13.98 -0.50 -9.65
CA ALA A 188 13.66 -1.55 -8.68
C ALA A 188 14.92 -2.08 -7.98
N ALA A 189 15.94 -2.44 -8.76
CA ALA A 189 17.21 -2.95 -8.23
C ALA A 189 17.86 -1.91 -7.30
N THR A 190 17.96 -0.66 -7.76
CA THR A 190 18.54 0.44 -6.99
C THR A 190 17.85 0.65 -5.64
N ILE A 191 16.51 0.59 -5.59
CA ILE A 191 15.76 0.74 -4.34
C ILE A 191 15.96 -0.47 -3.43
N ILE A 192 15.92 -1.70 -3.98
CA ILE A 192 16.09 -2.93 -3.20
C ILE A 192 17.49 -2.98 -2.59
N ASP A 193 18.54 -2.70 -3.37
CA ASP A 193 19.92 -2.64 -2.89
C ASP A 193 20.07 -1.64 -1.73
N TRP A 194 19.40 -0.47 -1.86
CA TRP A 194 19.40 0.52 -0.79
C TRP A 194 18.68 0.03 0.47
N MET A 195 17.56 -0.68 0.33
CA MET A 195 16.82 -1.27 1.47
C MET A 195 17.66 -2.32 2.20
N GLU A 196 18.34 -3.19 1.46
CA GLU A 196 19.22 -4.22 2.01
C GLU A 196 20.43 -3.62 2.74
N ALA A 197 20.99 -2.53 2.22
CA ALA A 197 22.09 -1.82 2.84
C ALA A 197 21.69 -0.95 4.06
N ASN A 198 20.39 -0.65 4.24
CA ASN A 198 19.91 0.27 5.28
C ASN A 198 18.67 -0.25 6.03
N PRO A 199 18.65 -1.50 6.52
CA PRO A 199 17.45 -2.09 7.14
C PRO A 199 16.98 -1.30 8.37
N ASP A 200 17.91 -0.74 9.15
CA ASP A 200 17.61 0.01 10.38
C ASP A 200 16.96 1.38 10.11
N LYS A 201 17.06 1.88 8.88
CA LYS A 201 16.45 3.15 8.47
C LYS A 201 15.00 3.01 8.03
N LEU A 202 14.51 1.80 7.83
CA LEU A 202 13.17 1.52 7.31
C LEU A 202 12.14 1.49 8.45
N ALA A 203 11.21 2.45 8.49
CA ALA A 203 10.02 2.40 9.34
C ALA A 203 8.76 2.12 8.54
N LEU A 204 8.70 2.66 7.32
CA LEU A 204 7.60 2.53 6.39
C LEU A 204 8.02 1.75 5.12
N ALA A 205 9.02 0.86 5.28
CA ALA A 205 9.54 -0.07 4.28
C ALA A 205 9.78 0.58 2.89
N ASP A 206 8.99 0.19 1.90
CA ASP A 206 9.11 0.67 0.52
C ASP A 206 8.87 2.18 0.37
N GLN A 207 7.99 2.80 1.18
CA GLN A 207 7.81 4.25 1.17
C GLN A 207 9.10 4.97 1.57
N ASP A 208 9.78 4.50 2.63
CA ASP A 208 11.07 5.07 3.05
C ASP A 208 12.13 4.91 1.97
N ALA A 209 12.20 3.74 1.34
CA ALA A 209 13.19 3.44 0.31
C ALA A 209 12.97 4.26 -0.98
N ILE A 210 11.72 4.40 -1.42
CA ILE A 210 11.34 5.26 -2.55
C ILE A 210 11.78 6.72 -2.27
N ASN A 211 11.48 7.22 -1.07
CA ASN A 211 11.87 8.59 -0.70
C ASN A 211 13.39 8.74 -0.61
N ALA A 212 14.10 7.81 0.03
CA ALA A 212 15.56 7.89 0.15
C ALA A 212 16.26 7.83 -1.19
N GLY A 213 15.75 7.02 -2.12
CA GLY A 213 16.36 6.82 -3.44
C GLY A 213 15.94 7.82 -4.50
N LEU A 214 14.71 8.30 -4.45
CA LEU A 214 14.07 8.99 -5.58
C LEU A 214 13.49 10.36 -5.28
N TRP A 215 13.65 10.94 -4.09
CA TRP A 215 12.96 12.18 -3.71
C TRP A 215 13.17 13.36 -4.70
N THR A 216 14.29 13.41 -5.40
CA THR A 216 14.58 14.42 -6.46
C THR A 216 13.93 14.09 -7.80
N GLU A 217 13.48 12.86 -7.98
CA GLU A 217 12.91 12.32 -9.23
C GLU A 217 11.36 12.21 -9.15
N ILE A 218 10.80 12.47 -7.97
CA ILE A 218 9.36 12.41 -7.75
C ILE A 218 8.75 13.75 -8.11
N THR A 219 7.85 13.75 -9.06
CA THR A 219 7.03 14.91 -9.40
C THR A 219 5.90 15.06 -8.38
N PRO A 220 5.80 16.20 -7.65
CA PRO A 220 4.71 16.42 -6.72
C PRO A 220 3.36 16.50 -7.42
N LEU A 221 2.39 15.71 -6.93
CA LEU A 221 0.99 15.77 -7.33
C LEU A 221 0.17 16.56 -6.32
N SER A 222 -0.96 17.13 -6.76
CA SER A 222 -1.95 17.78 -5.88
C SER A 222 -2.49 16.78 -4.87
N ASP A 223 -2.70 17.22 -3.63
CA ASP A 223 -3.19 16.38 -2.55
C ASP A 223 -4.65 15.89 -2.71
N CYS A 224 -5.43 16.44 -3.65
CA CYS A 224 -6.71 15.86 -4.04
C CYS A 224 -6.57 14.41 -4.59
N TRP A 225 -5.39 14.05 -5.13
CA TRP A 225 -5.08 12.72 -5.66
C TRP A 225 -4.63 11.71 -4.59
N ASN A 226 -4.42 12.15 -3.35
CA ASN A 226 -4.10 11.26 -2.23
C ASN A 226 -4.36 11.98 -0.90
N LEU A 227 -5.62 12.33 -0.63
CA LEU A 227 -5.97 12.97 0.63
C LEU A 227 -5.85 11.96 1.77
N GLN A 228 -4.79 12.10 2.55
CA GLN A 228 -4.45 11.19 3.64
C GLN A 228 -5.36 11.42 4.85
N ILE A 229 -6.03 10.35 5.29
CA ILE A 229 -6.95 10.33 6.43
C ILE A 229 -6.39 9.37 7.48
N GLY A 230 -5.98 9.90 8.62
CA GLY A 230 -5.47 9.13 9.74
C GLY A 230 -5.87 9.75 11.07
N LEU A 231 -5.68 9.04 12.18
CA LEU A 231 -5.87 9.61 13.52
C LEU A 231 -4.87 10.73 13.79
N ASP A 232 -3.69 10.65 13.20
CA ASP A 232 -2.59 11.61 13.37
C ASP A 232 -2.73 12.82 12.43
N SER A 233 -3.67 12.79 11.47
CA SER A 233 -3.86 13.88 10.48
C SER A 233 -4.64 15.07 11.04
N GLY A 234 -5.15 14.97 12.25
CA GLY A 234 -6.09 15.95 12.81
C GLY A 234 -7.45 15.95 12.10
N PRO A 235 -8.40 16.79 12.54
CA PRO A 235 -9.69 16.94 11.87
C PRO A 235 -9.48 17.54 10.47
N LEU A 236 -10.05 16.91 9.44
CA LEU A 236 -10.04 17.43 8.08
C LEU A 236 -11.31 18.27 7.86
N PRO A 237 -11.19 19.52 7.35
CA PRO A 237 -12.33 20.31 6.94
C PRO A 237 -13.18 19.58 5.91
N ALA A 238 -14.49 19.69 5.98
CA ALA A 238 -15.41 19.05 5.03
C ALA A 238 -15.14 19.47 3.58
N ALA A 239 -14.74 20.71 3.35
CA ALA A 239 -14.35 21.22 2.03
C ALA A 239 -13.22 20.35 1.40
N ARG A 240 -12.17 20.03 2.17
CA ARG A 240 -11.06 19.20 1.70
C ARG A 240 -11.50 17.78 1.31
N LEU A 241 -12.47 17.22 2.03
CA LEU A 241 -13.03 15.91 1.72
C LEU A 241 -13.88 15.94 0.43
N ASN A 242 -14.54 17.06 0.13
CA ASN A 242 -15.34 17.23 -1.08
C ASN A 242 -14.48 17.47 -2.33
N GLU A 243 -13.31 18.09 -2.18
CA GLU A 243 -12.35 18.32 -3.26
C GLU A 243 -11.49 17.10 -3.59
N ALA A 244 -11.39 16.17 -2.65
CA ALA A 244 -10.54 14.99 -2.82
C ALA A 244 -11.13 13.99 -3.83
N VAL A 245 -10.30 13.51 -4.73
CA VAL A 245 -10.62 12.42 -5.68
C VAL A 245 -10.26 11.06 -5.08
N LEU A 246 -9.16 10.96 -4.36
CA LEU A 246 -8.74 9.74 -3.70
C LEU A 246 -8.56 10.01 -2.20
N LEU A 247 -9.34 9.29 -1.39
CA LEU A 247 -9.27 9.32 0.07
C LEU A 247 -8.46 8.12 0.56
N HIS A 248 -7.31 8.34 1.16
CA HIS A 248 -6.39 7.30 1.59
C HIS A 248 -6.31 7.18 3.10
N TYR A 249 -6.65 6.02 3.64
CA TYR A 249 -6.67 5.75 5.09
C TYR A 249 -5.31 5.25 5.58
N THR A 250 -4.33 6.15 5.68
CA THR A 250 -2.90 5.85 5.87
C THR A 250 -2.52 5.29 7.24
N SER A 251 -3.30 5.54 8.30
CA SER A 251 -2.92 5.13 9.65
C SER A 251 -3.10 3.63 9.92
N ALA A 252 -2.43 3.11 10.96
CA ALA A 252 -2.66 1.75 11.47
C ALA A 252 -4.11 1.52 11.94
N HIS A 253 -4.84 2.59 12.26
CA HIS A 253 -6.24 2.57 12.61
C HIS A 253 -7.11 2.71 11.36
N LYS A 254 -7.38 1.60 10.72
CA LYS A 254 -8.15 1.56 9.47
C LYS A 254 -9.67 1.77 9.71
N PRO A 255 -10.42 2.34 8.71
CA PRO A 255 -11.84 2.67 8.85
C PRO A 255 -12.74 1.46 9.09
N TRP A 256 -12.26 0.26 8.80
CA TRP A 256 -12.96 -1.00 9.12
C TRP A 256 -12.67 -1.52 10.53
N ARG A 257 -11.85 -0.82 11.33
CA ARG A 257 -11.57 -1.17 12.73
C ARG A 257 -12.45 -0.36 13.67
N PHE A 258 -12.77 -0.91 14.83
CA PHE A 258 -13.73 -0.35 15.80
C PHE A 258 -13.42 1.07 16.28
N ARG A 259 -12.16 1.47 16.32
CA ARG A 259 -11.74 2.78 16.87
C ARG A 259 -11.78 3.94 15.88
N PHE A 260 -11.89 3.67 14.58
CA PHE A 260 -11.97 4.71 13.56
C PHE A 260 -13.38 5.29 13.54
N ARG A 261 -13.50 6.59 13.73
CA ARG A 261 -14.77 7.33 13.79
C ARG A 261 -14.69 8.61 12.95
N GLY A 262 -15.83 9.28 12.77
CA GLY A 262 -15.94 10.53 12.04
C GLY A 262 -16.25 10.35 10.55
N LEU A 263 -16.28 11.47 9.84
CA LEU A 263 -16.74 11.52 8.44
C LEU A 263 -15.99 10.57 7.51
N GLY A 264 -14.68 10.42 7.68
CA GLY A 264 -13.89 9.46 6.90
C GLY A 264 -14.34 8.01 7.08
N ALA A 265 -14.74 7.60 8.30
CA ALA A 265 -15.29 6.26 8.55
C ALA A 265 -16.63 6.07 7.85
N GLU A 266 -17.49 7.10 7.87
CA GLU A 266 -18.80 7.06 7.25
C GLU A 266 -18.71 6.91 5.73
N ILE A 267 -17.80 7.65 5.08
CA ILE A 267 -17.53 7.55 3.65
C ILE A 267 -17.10 6.10 3.32
N PHE A 268 -16.11 5.55 4.02
CA PHE A 268 -15.67 4.18 3.80
C PHE A 268 -16.81 3.17 3.97
N LEU A 269 -17.59 3.28 5.04
CA LEU A 269 -18.69 2.36 5.33
C LEU A 269 -19.81 2.45 4.30
N ARG A 270 -20.08 3.64 3.74
CA ARG A 270 -21.00 3.84 2.63
C ARG A 270 -20.55 3.05 1.41
N HIS A 271 -19.30 3.23 0.95
CA HIS A 271 -18.75 2.52 -0.20
C HIS A 271 -18.69 0.99 0.03
N LYS A 272 -18.31 0.55 1.24
CA LYS A 272 -18.35 -0.86 1.61
C LYS A 272 -19.76 -1.44 1.47
N ARG A 273 -20.82 -0.77 1.99
CA ARG A 273 -22.21 -1.24 1.88
C ARG A 273 -22.69 -1.38 0.45
N GLN A 274 -22.18 -0.55 -0.46
CA GLN A 274 -22.49 -0.54 -1.88
C GLN A 274 -21.61 -1.50 -2.72
N SER A 275 -20.71 -2.26 -2.09
CA SER A 275 -19.80 -3.20 -2.75
C SER A 275 -20.24 -4.66 -2.55
N PRO A 276 -19.72 -5.62 -3.33
CA PRO A 276 -19.93 -7.06 -3.09
C PRO A 276 -19.46 -7.56 -1.72
N TRP A 277 -18.72 -6.73 -0.96
CA TRP A 277 -18.24 -7.04 0.40
C TRP A 277 -19.10 -6.44 1.52
N ARG A 278 -20.29 -5.96 1.22
CA ARG A 278 -21.26 -5.38 2.18
C ARG A 278 -21.54 -6.25 3.40
N PHE A 279 -21.60 -7.56 3.23
CA PHE A 279 -21.89 -8.56 4.28
C PHE A 279 -20.63 -9.12 4.96
N LYS A 280 -19.45 -8.52 4.81
CA LYS A 280 -18.36 -8.86 5.76
C LYS A 280 -18.89 -8.56 7.17
N PRO A 281 -19.19 -9.62 7.97
CA PRO A 281 -20.08 -9.46 9.12
C PRO A 281 -19.49 -8.54 10.18
N PRO A 282 -20.33 -7.90 11.01
CA PRO A 282 -19.90 -7.26 12.25
C PRO A 282 -19.25 -8.25 13.24
N THR A 283 -19.29 -9.55 12.96
CA THR A 283 -18.63 -10.65 13.68
C THR A 283 -17.14 -10.40 13.92
N PHE A 284 -16.44 -9.67 13.06
CA PHE A 284 -15.06 -9.29 13.32
C PHE A 284 -14.92 -8.32 14.52
N ARG A 285 -15.92 -7.48 14.78
CA ARG A 285 -15.97 -6.62 15.97
C ARG A 285 -16.30 -7.40 17.23
N LEU A 286 -17.22 -8.37 17.15
CA LEU A 286 -17.66 -9.19 18.29
C LEU A 286 -16.62 -10.28 18.63
N VAL A 287 -16.13 -11.02 17.64
CA VAL A 287 -15.10 -12.05 17.82
C VAL A 287 -13.79 -11.44 18.31
N TYR A 288 -13.39 -10.26 17.82
CA TYR A 288 -12.20 -9.56 18.36
C TYR A 288 -12.40 -9.11 19.81
N ARG A 289 -13.59 -8.60 20.16
CA ARG A 289 -13.93 -8.28 21.57
C ARG A 289 -13.92 -9.50 22.46
N LEU A 290 -14.55 -10.60 22.02
CA LEU A 290 -14.58 -11.88 22.72
C LEU A 290 -13.17 -12.47 22.85
N ARG A 291 -12.37 -12.48 21.78
CA ARG A 291 -10.99 -12.98 21.81
C ARG A 291 -10.08 -12.12 22.69
N LYS A 292 -10.23 -10.79 22.67
CA LYS A 292 -9.49 -9.89 23.57
C LYS A 292 -9.93 -10.02 25.03
N SER A 293 -11.22 -10.26 25.28
CA SER A 293 -11.75 -10.55 26.62
C SER A 293 -11.26 -11.91 27.12
N LEU A 294 -11.27 -12.94 26.26
CA LEU A 294 -10.75 -14.28 26.55
C LEU A 294 -9.23 -14.25 26.79
N ASN A 295 -8.46 -13.59 25.94
CA ASN A 295 -7.02 -13.46 26.14
C ASN A 295 -6.66 -12.67 27.41
N LYS A 296 -7.50 -11.70 27.80
CA LYS A 296 -7.33 -10.98 29.08
C LYS A 296 -7.66 -11.85 30.29
N ARG A 297 -8.58 -12.82 30.13
CA ARG A 297 -8.92 -13.80 31.16
C ARG A 297 -7.92 -14.94 31.21
N VAL A 298 -7.46 -15.45 30.06
CA VAL A 298 -6.46 -16.53 29.94
C VAL A 298 -5.05 -16.02 30.28
N GLY A 299 -4.71 -14.77 29.97
CA GLY A 299 -3.43 -14.17 30.36
C GLY A 299 -3.24 -13.97 31.88
N ARG A 300 -4.29 -14.15 32.68
CA ARG A 300 -4.20 -14.25 34.15
C ARG A 300 -3.88 -15.66 34.64
N TRP A 301 -3.98 -16.68 33.78
CA TRP A 301 -3.59 -18.04 34.07
C TRP A 301 -2.32 -18.37 33.27
N ARG A 302 -1.17 -17.97 33.78
CA ARG A 302 0.13 -18.51 33.38
C ARG A 302 0.35 -19.76 34.25
N PRO A 303 0.37 -20.99 33.69
CA PRO A 303 0.97 -22.11 34.40
C PRO A 303 2.44 -21.74 34.64
N ALA A 304 2.93 -22.03 35.86
CA ALA A 304 4.34 -21.89 36.17
C ALA A 304 5.16 -22.58 35.08
N SER A 305 6.07 -21.87 34.46
CA SER A 305 6.98 -22.46 33.46
C SER A 305 7.76 -23.57 34.15
N PRO A 306 7.84 -24.77 33.59
CA PRO A 306 8.75 -25.79 34.13
C PRO A 306 10.16 -25.19 34.06
N ALA A 307 10.88 -25.32 35.18
CA ALA A 307 12.25 -24.83 35.32
C ALA A 307 13.11 -25.36 34.14
N SER A 308 13.77 -24.45 33.42
CA SER A 308 14.68 -24.80 32.35
C SER A 308 15.77 -25.74 32.83
N PRO A 309 16.06 -26.86 32.15
CA PRO A 309 17.12 -27.80 32.54
C PRO A 309 18.52 -27.18 32.62
N ILE A 310 18.69 -25.97 32.05
CA ILE A 310 19.98 -25.27 32.04
C ILE A 310 20.27 -24.57 33.40
N ALA A 311 19.26 -24.37 34.26
CA ALA A 311 19.45 -23.74 35.55
C ALA A 311 19.91 -24.72 36.63
N SER A 312 19.67 -26.04 36.46
CA SER A 312 20.14 -27.08 37.40
C SER A 312 21.62 -27.38 37.20
N ALA A 313 22.10 -27.42 35.94
CA ALA A 313 23.50 -27.70 35.61
C ALA A 313 24.48 -26.62 36.14
N LYS A 314 24.05 -25.38 36.32
CA LYS A 314 24.87 -24.29 36.88
C LYS A 314 24.92 -24.27 38.40
N ARG A 315 24.04 -24.97 39.12
CA ARG A 315 24.09 -25.12 40.57
C ARG A 315 24.98 -26.29 41.00
N GLU A 316 25.05 -27.38 40.23
CA GLU A 316 25.90 -28.52 40.55
C GLU A 316 27.39 -28.24 40.25
N ALA A 317 27.70 -27.42 39.22
CA ALA A 317 29.10 -27.03 38.94
C ALA A 317 29.70 -26.04 39.97
N LYS A 318 28.90 -25.49 40.90
CA LYS A 318 29.38 -24.56 41.95
C LYS A 318 29.50 -25.20 43.29
N ALA A 319 29.14 -26.50 43.47
CA ALA A 319 29.23 -27.26 44.70
C ALA A 319 30.41 -28.24 44.71
N SER A 320 31.19 -28.35 43.64
CA SER A 320 32.40 -29.19 43.53
C SER A 320 33.59 -28.33 43.12
N GLY A 321 34.05 -27.51 43.98
CA GLY A 321 35.35 -26.85 43.93
C GLY A 321 36.19 -27.22 45.17
N PRO A 322 37.54 -27.25 45.06
CA PRO A 322 38.43 -28.01 45.90
C PRO A 322 38.47 -27.63 47.37
#